data_cd09f85a9430248710ed90fec5af82d9
#
_entry.id   cd09f85a9430248710ed90fec5af82d9
#
_cell.length_a   1.000
_cell.length_b   1.000
_cell.length_c   1.000
_cell.angle_alpha   90.00
_cell.angle_beta   90.00
_cell.angle_gamma   90.00
#
_symmetry.space_group_name_H-M   'P 1'
#
loop_
_entity.id
_entity.type
_entity.pdbx_description
1 polymer ?
#
loop_
_entity_poly.entity_id
_entity_poly.type
_entity_poly.pdbx_seq_one_letter_code
_entity_poly.pdbx_strand_id
1 'polypeptide(L)'
;MKGELVSSPFSLVYNLHVLLFVKTKEVDSSKRMEWLVQGIQEVFGVPPWGLLVVCSLVFIAGYVDSIAGGGGLISLPAYMIVGLPTHASIATNKLASAMGTTVATWHYAKSGFIQVKLAIPAIICAFIGSFFGSNLVLLVSDYALKVILLFVLPLTALYVMKTKQLGNSKTSTLTRLQTTLICCCVAMIVGAYDGFYGPGTGTFLMLLLSGAAQLRLDASAGITKAINLSTNIAALGVFLFHGEVLIPLGLLAGVFSIAGNYVGSHKFTSQGGSVAKPITIVVLVVFLIKVIYDLLMGA
;
A
#
# COMPACT_ATOMS: atom_id res chain seq x y z
N MET A 1 23.38 23.48 -4.66
CA MET A 1 22.18 24.10 -5.22
C MET A 1 21.67 23.26 -6.40
N LYS A 2 21.08 22.09 -6.15
CA LYS A 2 20.42 21.20 -7.14
C LYS A 2 19.35 20.36 -6.41
N GLY A 3 18.32 21.01 -5.84
CA GLY A 3 17.33 20.28 -5.06
C GLY A 3 15.94 20.89 -4.94
N GLU A 4 15.59 21.91 -5.73
CA GLU A 4 14.33 22.65 -5.48
C GLU A 4 13.35 22.72 -6.66
N LEU A 5 13.46 21.86 -7.70
CA LEU A 5 12.60 21.97 -8.90
C LEU A 5 11.56 20.86 -9.08
N VAL A 6 11.39 19.93 -8.11
CA VAL A 6 10.54 18.73 -8.30
C VAL A 6 9.10 18.89 -7.77
N SER A 7 8.74 19.96 -7.06
CA SER A 7 7.48 19.99 -6.28
C SER A 7 6.42 21.02 -6.69
N SER A 8 6.49 21.62 -7.88
CA SER A 8 5.47 22.58 -8.30
C SER A 8 4.45 21.94 -9.26
N PRO A 9 3.13 22.12 -9.06
CA PRO A 9 2.09 21.69 -10.02
C PRO A 9 2.28 22.27 -11.43
N PHE A 10 3.01 23.38 -11.54
CA PHE A 10 3.35 24.02 -12.82
C PHE A 10 4.42 23.25 -13.62
N SER A 11 5.28 22.47 -12.98
CA SER A 11 6.26 21.62 -13.68
C SER A 11 5.58 20.48 -14.43
N LEU A 12 4.47 19.96 -13.92
CA LEU A 12 3.69 18.90 -14.55
C LEU A 12 3.05 19.36 -15.86
N VAL A 13 2.51 20.59 -15.88
CA VAL A 13 1.91 21.20 -17.09
C VAL A 13 2.99 21.55 -18.11
N TYR A 14 4.14 22.06 -17.67
CA TYR A 14 5.28 22.37 -18.52
C TYR A 14 5.87 21.12 -19.18
N ASN A 15 6.04 20.05 -18.41
CA ASN A 15 6.56 18.76 -18.91
C ASN A 15 5.56 18.04 -19.82
N LEU A 16 4.25 18.15 -19.57
CA LEU A 16 3.23 17.63 -20.49
C LEU A 16 3.21 18.42 -21.82
N HIS A 17 3.42 19.73 -21.76
CA HIS A 17 3.55 20.58 -22.95
C HIS A 17 4.78 20.21 -23.79
N VAL A 18 5.91 19.90 -23.15
CA VAL A 18 7.14 19.45 -23.81
C VAL A 18 6.95 18.10 -24.48
N LEU A 19 6.26 17.15 -23.84
CA LEU A 19 5.91 15.83 -24.43
C LEU A 19 4.98 15.96 -25.65
N LEU A 20 4.08 16.95 -25.66
CA LEU A 20 3.18 17.23 -26.78
C LEU A 20 3.85 18.00 -27.92
N PHE A 21 4.89 18.81 -27.64
CA PHE A 21 5.57 19.65 -28.64
C PHE A 21 6.63 18.91 -29.47
N VAL A 22 7.05 17.71 -29.08
CA VAL A 22 8.02 16.86 -29.84
C VAL A 22 7.44 16.37 -31.19
N LYS A 23 6.24 16.81 -31.57
CA LYS A 23 5.55 16.36 -32.80
C LYS A 23 6.08 16.98 -34.10
N THR A 24 7.03 17.91 -34.07
CA THR A 24 7.37 18.68 -35.28
C THR A 24 8.86 18.98 -35.43
N LYS A 25 9.74 17.97 -35.59
CA LYS A 25 11.00 18.06 -36.33
C LYS A 25 11.60 16.69 -36.54
N GLU A 26 12.30 16.48 -37.64
CA GLU A 26 13.14 15.31 -37.97
C GLU A 26 14.26 15.13 -36.92
N VAL A 27 13.89 14.54 -35.79
CA VAL A 27 14.85 14.12 -34.76
C VAL A 27 15.14 12.66 -34.99
N ASP A 28 16.42 12.30 -35.06
CA ASP A 28 16.91 10.91 -35.14
C ASP A 28 16.16 10.03 -34.11
N SER A 29 15.75 8.85 -34.54
CA SER A 29 14.96 7.92 -33.72
C SER A 29 15.63 7.56 -32.39
N SER A 30 16.96 7.52 -32.34
CA SER A 30 17.75 7.29 -31.12
C SER A 30 17.58 8.43 -30.11
N LYS A 31 17.74 9.68 -30.57
CA LYS A 31 17.55 10.88 -29.74
C LYS A 31 16.11 11.04 -29.26
N ARG A 32 15.15 10.66 -30.08
CA ARG A 32 13.73 10.66 -29.68
C ARG A 32 13.47 9.67 -28.56
N MET A 33 14.06 8.48 -28.60
CA MET A 33 13.93 7.46 -27.57
C MET A 33 14.57 7.91 -26.25
N GLU A 34 15.78 8.52 -26.31
CA GLU A 34 16.45 9.08 -25.13
C GLU A 34 15.60 10.20 -24.47
N TRP A 35 15.02 11.09 -25.26
CA TRP A 35 14.14 12.15 -24.79
C TRP A 35 12.87 11.61 -24.10
N LEU A 36 12.26 10.56 -24.67
CA LEU A 36 11.09 9.91 -24.07
C LEU A 36 11.44 9.24 -22.73
N VAL A 37 12.58 8.53 -22.69
CA VAL A 37 13.07 7.89 -21.47
C VAL A 37 13.33 8.90 -20.36
N GLN A 38 14.04 10.01 -20.69
CA GLN A 38 14.30 11.09 -19.74
C GLN A 38 13.01 11.77 -19.26
N GLY A 39 12.09 12.09 -20.18
CA GLY A 39 10.80 12.71 -19.82
C GLY A 39 9.96 11.82 -18.91
N ILE A 40 9.92 10.52 -19.15
CA ILE A 40 9.25 9.57 -18.26
C ILE A 40 9.91 9.56 -16.88
N GLN A 41 11.23 9.52 -16.83
CA GLN A 41 11.96 9.49 -15.56
C GLN A 41 11.81 10.80 -14.77
N GLU A 42 11.78 11.93 -15.43
CA GLU A 42 11.51 13.23 -14.78
C GLU A 42 10.09 13.33 -14.21
N VAL A 43 9.08 12.84 -14.94
CA VAL A 43 7.68 12.91 -14.50
C VAL A 43 7.37 11.89 -13.41
N PHE A 44 7.82 10.65 -13.56
CA PHE A 44 7.44 9.55 -12.66
C PHE A 44 8.49 9.20 -11.61
N GLY A 45 9.70 9.75 -11.70
CA GLY A 45 10.79 9.46 -10.77
C GLY A 45 11.41 8.06 -10.93
N VAL A 46 10.98 7.29 -11.95
CA VAL A 46 11.44 5.92 -12.21
C VAL A 46 11.67 5.70 -13.71
N PRO A 47 12.59 4.79 -14.10
CA PRO A 47 12.80 4.48 -15.50
C PRO A 47 11.57 3.79 -16.13
N PRO A 48 11.40 3.81 -17.47
CA PRO A 48 10.23 3.24 -18.15
C PRO A 48 9.94 1.79 -17.81
N TRP A 49 10.97 0.94 -17.69
CA TRP A 49 10.81 -0.45 -17.24
C TRP A 49 10.29 -0.54 -15.80
N GLY A 50 10.67 0.43 -14.96
CA GLY A 50 10.19 0.54 -13.59
C GLY A 50 8.70 0.80 -13.49
N LEU A 51 8.12 1.57 -14.43
CA LEU A 51 6.66 1.75 -14.51
C LEU A 51 5.94 0.42 -14.73
N LEU A 52 6.43 -0.42 -15.65
CA LEU A 52 5.85 -1.74 -15.90
C LEU A 52 5.90 -2.63 -14.65
N VAL A 53 7.04 -2.62 -13.95
CA VAL A 53 7.20 -3.39 -12.71
C VAL A 53 6.24 -2.89 -11.63
N VAL A 54 6.20 -1.58 -11.37
CA VAL A 54 5.33 -0.99 -10.35
C VAL A 54 3.86 -1.25 -10.69
N CYS A 55 3.42 -0.94 -11.91
CA CYS A 55 2.03 -1.12 -12.32
C CYS A 55 1.57 -2.58 -12.22
N SER A 56 2.39 -3.52 -12.69
CA SER A 56 2.07 -4.95 -12.64
C SER A 56 2.00 -5.47 -11.20
N LEU A 57 3.01 -5.13 -10.37
CA LEU A 57 3.04 -5.58 -8.98
C LEU A 57 1.99 -4.90 -8.12
N VAL A 58 1.65 -3.62 -8.38
CA VAL A 58 0.57 -2.93 -7.67
C VAL A 58 -0.81 -3.47 -8.05
N PHE A 59 -1.03 -3.88 -9.31
CA PHE A 59 -2.24 -4.61 -9.69
C PHE A 59 -2.38 -5.91 -8.89
N ILE A 60 -1.31 -6.73 -8.87
CA ILE A 60 -1.27 -7.99 -8.11
C ILE A 60 -1.44 -7.73 -6.61
N ALA A 61 -0.78 -6.69 -6.09
CA ALA A 61 -0.91 -6.26 -4.69
C ALA A 61 -2.36 -5.91 -4.35
N GLY A 62 -3.05 -5.14 -5.20
CA GLY A 62 -4.45 -4.79 -5.02
C GLY A 62 -5.37 -6.01 -5.04
N TYR A 63 -5.12 -6.95 -5.96
CA TYR A 63 -5.85 -8.22 -6.01
C TYR A 63 -5.68 -9.01 -4.72
N VAL A 64 -4.45 -9.22 -4.28
CA VAL A 64 -4.13 -9.95 -3.04
C VAL A 64 -4.66 -9.21 -1.81
N ASP A 65 -4.51 -7.88 -1.77
CA ASP A 65 -4.95 -7.06 -0.66
C ASP A 65 -6.46 -7.16 -0.44
N SER A 66 -7.24 -7.10 -1.51
CA SER A 66 -8.70 -7.16 -1.41
C SER A 66 -9.20 -8.53 -0.87
N ILE A 67 -8.45 -9.60 -1.09
CA ILE A 67 -8.83 -10.96 -0.66
C ILE A 67 -8.26 -11.31 0.71
N ALA A 68 -6.96 -11.08 0.91
CA ALA A 68 -6.20 -11.57 2.06
C ALA A 68 -5.60 -10.46 2.95
N GLY A 69 -5.63 -9.20 2.51
CA GLY A 69 -5.13 -8.07 3.28
C GLY A 69 -3.61 -7.91 3.30
N GLY A 70 -2.87 -8.58 2.40
CA GLY A 70 -1.41 -8.59 2.38
C GLY A 70 -0.74 -7.80 1.25
N GLY A 71 -1.48 -6.93 0.54
CA GLY A 71 -0.99 -6.24 -0.66
C GLY A 71 0.28 -5.41 -0.46
N GLY A 72 0.42 -4.76 0.69
CA GLY A 72 1.61 -3.97 1.02
C GLY A 72 2.92 -4.74 1.02
N LEU A 73 2.89 -6.08 1.25
CA LEU A 73 4.06 -6.96 1.14
C LEU A 73 4.56 -7.11 -0.31
N ILE A 74 3.75 -6.75 -1.28
CA ILE A 74 4.07 -6.81 -2.71
C ILE A 74 4.33 -5.40 -3.24
N SER A 75 3.44 -4.45 -2.96
CA SER A 75 3.50 -3.10 -3.52
C SER A 75 4.68 -2.27 -2.98
N LEU A 76 4.96 -2.30 -1.67
CA LEU A 76 6.07 -1.52 -1.12
C LEU A 76 7.43 -1.95 -1.68
N PRO A 77 7.79 -3.26 -1.70
CA PRO A 77 8.99 -3.71 -2.40
C PRO A 77 9.03 -3.32 -3.88
N ALA A 78 7.89 -3.28 -4.58
CA ALA A 78 7.85 -2.89 -5.99
C ALA A 78 8.41 -1.49 -6.23
N TYR A 79 8.03 -0.51 -5.39
CA TYR A 79 8.57 0.85 -5.48
C TYR A 79 10.06 0.91 -5.12
N MET A 80 10.51 0.14 -4.11
CA MET A 80 11.91 0.13 -3.69
C MET A 80 12.81 -0.58 -4.71
N ILE A 81 12.34 -1.65 -5.36
CA ILE A 81 13.07 -2.37 -6.43
C ILE A 81 13.41 -1.44 -7.60
N VAL A 82 12.52 -0.52 -7.94
CA VAL A 82 12.75 0.43 -9.04
C VAL A 82 13.59 1.65 -8.61
N GLY A 83 14.05 1.70 -7.36
CA GLY A 83 15.03 2.66 -6.87
C GLY A 83 14.45 3.86 -6.12
N LEU A 84 13.16 3.86 -5.74
CA LEU A 84 12.62 4.95 -4.92
C LEU A 84 13.21 4.91 -3.50
N PRO A 85 13.49 6.10 -2.91
CA PRO A 85 13.78 6.22 -1.48
C PRO A 85 12.68 5.60 -0.62
N THR A 86 13.02 5.17 0.59
CA THR A 86 12.09 4.43 1.45
C THR A 86 10.85 5.25 1.81
N HIS A 87 11.04 6.52 2.22
CA HIS A 87 9.91 7.42 2.54
C HIS A 87 9.02 7.64 1.33
N ALA A 88 9.59 7.97 0.17
CA ALA A 88 8.82 8.16 -1.06
C ALA A 88 8.08 6.89 -1.49
N SER A 89 8.68 5.71 -1.28
CA SER A 89 8.04 4.42 -1.55
C SER A 89 6.81 4.20 -0.66
N ILE A 90 6.94 4.42 0.65
CA ILE A 90 5.83 4.31 1.61
C ILE A 90 4.73 5.32 1.26
N ALA A 91 5.11 6.58 1.06
CA ALA A 91 4.19 7.68 0.80
C ALA A 91 3.41 7.48 -0.52
N THR A 92 4.12 7.15 -1.61
CA THR A 92 3.51 6.92 -2.93
C THR A 92 2.60 5.69 -2.93
N ASN A 93 3.01 4.64 -2.20
CA ASN A 93 2.17 3.45 -2.00
C ASN A 93 0.86 3.79 -1.27
N LYS A 94 0.85 4.72 -0.29
CA LYS A 94 -0.38 5.13 0.41
C LYS A 94 -1.39 5.78 -0.53
N LEU A 95 -0.94 6.58 -1.51
CA LEU A 95 -1.82 7.13 -2.54
C LEU A 95 -2.46 6.02 -3.39
N ALA A 96 -1.65 5.13 -3.95
CA ALA A 96 -2.14 4.03 -4.77
C ALA A 96 -3.07 3.08 -3.97
N SER A 97 -2.71 2.79 -2.71
CA SER A 97 -3.50 1.95 -1.82
C SER A 97 -4.82 2.61 -1.42
N ALA A 98 -4.84 3.91 -1.13
CA ALA A 98 -6.09 4.63 -0.83
C ALA A 98 -7.08 4.53 -1.99
N MET A 99 -6.60 4.73 -3.25
CA MET A 99 -7.43 4.60 -4.45
C MET A 99 -8.01 3.19 -4.60
N GLY A 100 -7.18 2.15 -4.51
CA GLY A 100 -7.63 0.76 -4.65
C GLY A 100 -8.54 0.31 -3.50
N THR A 101 -8.17 0.61 -2.26
CA THR A 101 -8.95 0.23 -1.08
C THR A 101 -10.32 0.91 -1.04
N THR A 102 -10.46 2.11 -1.64
CA THR A 102 -11.78 2.75 -1.81
C THR A 102 -12.74 1.84 -2.57
N VAL A 103 -12.29 1.23 -3.67
CA VAL A 103 -13.13 0.34 -4.49
C VAL A 103 -13.48 -0.95 -3.72
N ALA A 104 -12.51 -1.57 -3.05
CA ALA A 104 -12.78 -2.75 -2.25
C ALA A 104 -13.73 -2.46 -1.08
N THR A 105 -13.54 -1.33 -0.38
CA THR A 105 -14.41 -0.91 0.71
C THR A 105 -15.84 -0.66 0.23
N TRP A 106 -15.98 0.01 -0.92
CA TRP A 106 -17.29 0.23 -1.54
C TRP A 106 -17.99 -1.09 -1.89
N HIS A 107 -17.26 -2.05 -2.48
CA HIS A 107 -17.81 -3.36 -2.80
C HIS A 107 -18.25 -4.11 -1.53
N TYR A 108 -17.45 -4.14 -0.49
CA TYR A 108 -17.79 -4.79 0.80
C TYR A 108 -18.91 -4.09 1.55
N ALA A 109 -19.03 -2.77 1.43
CA ALA A 109 -20.16 -2.02 1.98
C ALA A 109 -21.47 -2.44 1.28
N LYS A 110 -21.46 -2.52 -0.06
CA LYS A 110 -22.63 -2.99 -0.84
C LYS A 110 -23.00 -4.44 -0.54
N SER A 111 -22.03 -5.29 -0.25
CA SER A 111 -22.24 -6.70 0.13
C SER A 111 -22.75 -6.87 1.56
N GLY A 112 -22.91 -5.78 2.33
CA GLY A 112 -23.38 -5.83 3.71
C GLY A 112 -22.35 -6.36 4.73
N PHE A 113 -21.07 -6.45 4.35
CA PHE A 113 -20.00 -6.95 5.24
C PHE A 113 -19.58 -5.91 6.28
N ILE A 114 -19.87 -4.62 6.06
CA ILE A 114 -19.50 -3.55 6.97
C ILE A 114 -20.61 -3.31 7.99
N GLN A 115 -20.36 -3.72 9.22
CA GLN A 115 -21.23 -3.41 10.35
C GLN A 115 -20.96 -1.97 10.82
N VAL A 116 -21.72 -1.01 10.33
CA VAL A 116 -21.51 0.45 10.50
C VAL A 116 -21.28 0.83 11.95
N LYS A 117 -22.08 0.27 12.87
CA LYS A 117 -22.01 0.60 14.32
C LYS A 117 -20.70 0.16 14.99
N LEU A 118 -20.01 -0.84 14.44
CA LEU A 118 -18.68 -1.26 14.88
C LEU A 118 -17.57 -0.58 14.06
N ALA A 119 -17.81 -0.35 12.78
CA ALA A 119 -16.82 0.20 11.86
C ALA A 119 -16.50 1.67 12.20
N ILE A 120 -17.48 2.52 12.47
CA ILE A 120 -17.25 3.97 12.70
C ILE A 120 -16.27 4.22 13.86
N PRO A 121 -16.46 3.69 15.09
CA PRO A 121 -15.49 3.91 16.16
C PRO A 121 -14.10 3.36 15.82
N ALA A 122 -14.03 2.19 15.19
CA ALA A 122 -12.76 1.57 14.78
C ALA A 122 -12.04 2.41 13.70
N ILE A 123 -12.76 2.97 12.72
CA ILE A 123 -12.23 3.87 11.70
C ILE A 123 -11.59 5.10 12.33
N ILE A 124 -12.26 5.73 13.30
CA ILE A 124 -11.73 6.91 14.00
C ILE A 124 -10.46 6.56 14.75
N CYS A 125 -10.46 5.46 15.51
CA CYS A 125 -9.27 4.99 16.23
C CYS A 125 -8.11 4.67 15.27
N ALA A 126 -8.40 4.01 14.15
CA ALA A 126 -7.42 3.69 13.13
C ALA A 126 -6.82 4.93 12.47
N PHE A 127 -7.66 5.93 12.17
CA PHE A 127 -7.22 7.22 11.62
C PHE A 127 -6.22 7.90 12.55
N ILE A 128 -6.56 7.99 13.84
CA ILE A 128 -5.70 8.59 14.86
C ILE A 128 -4.38 7.80 14.98
N GLY A 129 -4.45 6.46 15.08
CA GLY A 129 -3.27 5.61 15.13
C GLY A 129 -2.36 5.83 13.92
N SER A 130 -2.91 5.79 12.72
CA SER A 130 -2.16 5.97 11.47
C SER A 130 -1.56 7.37 11.34
N PHE A 131 -2.26 8.40 11.77
CA PHE A 131 -1.74 9.76 11.82
C PHE A 131 -0.47 9.84 12.67
N PHE A 132 -0.48 9.26 13.87
CA PHE A 132 0.72 9.22 14.73
C PHE A 132 1.82 8.35 14.13
N GLY A 133 1.48 7.17 13.59
CA GLY A 133 2.46 6.27 12.95
C GLY A 133 3.17 6.91 11.77
N SER A 134 2.44 7.60 10.89
CA SER A 134 3.01 8.27 9.72
C SER A 134 3.86 9.51 10.07
N ASN A 135 3.55 10.22 11.14
CA ASN A 135 4.45 11.27 11.64
C ASN A 135 5.72 10.66 12.26
N LEU A 136 5.60 9.53 12.96
CA LEU A 136 6.74 8.88 13.59
C LEU A 136 7.73 8.36 12.54
N VAL A 137 7.27 7.78 11.44
CA VAL A 137 8.17 7.27 10.39
C VAL A 137 9.02 8.36 9.74
N LEU A 138 8.50 9.58 9.63
CA LEU A 138 9.23 10.73 9.08
C LEU A 138 10.41 11.17 9.95
N LEU A 139 10.44 10.77 11.22
CA LEU A 139 11.58 11.04 12.13
C LEU A 139 12.71 10.01 12.00
N VAL A 140 12.48 8.92 11.27
CA VAL A 140 13.45 7.84 11.10
C VAL A 140 14.18 8.04 9.76
N SER A 141 15.51 7.92 9.75
CA SER A 141 16.28 8.07 8.51
C SER A 141 16.00 6.95 7.52
N ASP A 142 16.13 7.22 6.20
CA ASP A 142 15.95 6.22 5.15
C ASP A 142 16.81 4.97 5.35
N TYR A 143 18.06 5.16 5.82
CA TYR A 143 18.94 4.03 6.13
C TYR A 143 18.39 3.16 7.26
N ALA A 144 17.95 3.77 8.37
CA ALA A 144 17.37 3.03 9.49
C ALA A 144 16.08 2.32 9.07
N LEU A 145 15.25 2.95 8.22
CA LEU A 145 14.07 2.32 7.65
C LEU A 145 14.42 1.13 6.76
N LYS A 146 15.41 1.24 5.87
CA LYS A 146 15.89 0.09 5.07
C LYS A 146 16.29 -1.08 5.97
N VAL A 147 17.02 -0.81 7.05
CA VAL A 147 17.43 -1.85 8.03
C VAL A 147 16.21 -2.45 8.73
N ILE A 148 15.28 -1.62 9.22
CA ILE A 148 14.04 -2.11 9.85
C ILE A 148 13.27 -3.00 8.87
N LEU A 149 13.12 -2.56 7.63
CA LEU A 149 12.39 -3.28 6.58
C LEU A 149 13.01 -4.63 6.26
N LEU A 150 14.33 -4.73 6.28
CA LEU A 150 15.07 -5.98 6.06
C LEU A 150 14.64 -7.10 7.02
N PHE A 151 14.29 -6.75 8.25
CA PHE A 151 13.83 -7.71 9.27
C PHE A 151 12.31 -7.81 9.35
N VAL A 152 11.60 -6.69 9.32
CA VAL A 152 10.16 -6.65 9.56
C VAL A 152 9.38 -7.25 8.38
N LEU A 153 9.79 -7.00 7.14
CA LEU A 153 9.11 -7.56 5.96
C LEU A 153 9.12 -9.09 5.94
N PRO A 154 10.27 -9.78 6.07
CA PRO A 154 10.28 -11.23 6.13
C PRO A 154 9.51 -11.81 7.32
N LEU A 155 9.62 -11.20 8.50
CA LEU A 155 8.89 -11.64 9.70
C LEU A 155 7.38 -11.53 9.49
N THR A 156 6.91 -10.39 8.94
CA THR A 156 5.50 -10.17 8.62
C THR A 156 5.03 -11.18 7.57
N ALA A 157 5.82 -11.41 6.52
CA ALA A 157 5.51 -12.38 5.49
C ALA A 157 5.43 -13.80 6.04
N LEU A 158 6.40 -14.21 6.87
CA LEU A 158 6.40 -15.53 7.51
C LEU A 158 5.17 -15.71 8.42
N TYR A 159 4.80 -14.65 9.15
CA TYR A 159 3.59 -14.67 9.98
C TYR A 159 2.33 -14.85 9.12
N VAL A 160 2.17 -14.03 8.08
CA VAL A 160 1.03 -14.10 7.15
C VAL A 160 0.96 -15.48 6.47
N MET A 161 2.10 -16.02 6.06
CA MET A 161 2.17 -17.33 5.39
C MET A 161 1.85 -18.51 6.32
N LYS A 162 2.27 -18.45 7.58
CA LYS A 162 1.99 -19.49 8.58
C LYS A 162 0.57 -19.46 9.10
N THR A 163 -0.11 -18.32 8.97
CA THR A 163 -1.46 -18.18 9.45
C THR A 163 -2.42 -19.00 8.60
N LYS A 164 -3.10 -19.96 9.23
CA LYS A 164 -4.20 -20.71 8.61
C LYS A 164 -5.42 -19.80 8.51
N GLN A 165 -6.16 -19.92 7.41
CA GLN A 165 -7.40 -19.17 7.24
C GLN A 165 -8.34 -19.41 8.42
N LEU A 166 -8.85 -18.30 8.97
CA LEU A 166 -9.84 -18.34 10.04
C LEU A 166 -11.20 -18.64 9.40
N GLY A 167 -11.71 -19.82 9.62
CA GLY A 167 -12.97 -20.30 9.03
C GLY A 167 -14.01 -20.82 10.02
N ASN A 168 -13.75 -20.74 11.33
CA ASN A 168 -14.71 -21.24 12.32
C ASN A 168 -15.52 -20.07 12.90
N SER A 169 -16.77 -19.97 12.46
CA SER A 169 -17.79 -19.14 13.09
C SER A 169 -18.12 -19.69 14.49
N LYS A 170 -17.29 -19.37 15.49
CA LYS A 170 -17.71 -19.52 16.88
C LYS A 170 -18.77 -18.47 17.17
N THR A 171 -19.84 -18.89 17.84
CA THR A 171 -20.81 -17.94 18.40
C THR A 171 -20.07 -17.00 19.34
N SER A 172 -20.14 -15.70 19.08
CA SER A 172 -19.44 -14.71 19.93
C SER A 172 -19.99 -14.77 21.36
N THR A 173 -19.10 -14.86 22.34
CA THR A 173 -19.41 -14.79 23.77
C THR A 173 -19.29 -13.37 24.30
N LEU A 174 -18.83 -12.41 23.48
CA LEU A 174 -18.60 -11.04 23.85
C LEU A 174 -19.88 -10.20 23.78
N THR A 175 -20.01 -9.28 24.71
CA THR A 175 -21.02 -8.23 24.62
C THR A 175 -20.67 -7.26 23.49
N ARG A 176 -21.66 -6.54 22.97
CA ARG A 176 -21.45 -5.55 21.91
C ARG A 176 -20.42 -4.49 22.31
N LEU A 177 -20.45 -4.02 23.56
CA LEU A 177 -19.50 -3.03 24.05
C LEU A 177 -18.07 -3.59 24.06
N GLN A 178 -17.87 -4.82 24.54
CA GLN A 178 -16.57 -5.48 24.53
C GLN A 178 -16.03 -5.64 23.11
N THR A 179 -16.86 -6.12 22.17
CA THR A 179 -16.48 -6.23 20.76
C THR A 179 -16.07 -4.86 20.20
N THR A 180 -16.83 -3.80 20.48
CA THR A 180 -16.48 -2.44 20.00
C THR A 180 -15.15 -1.96 20.57
N LEU A 181 -14.93 -2.12 21.88
CA LEU A 181 -13.68 -1.72 22.53
C LEU A 181 -12.48 -2.48 21.98
N ILE A 182 -12.59 -3.79 21.77
CA ILE A 182 -11.53 -4.61 21.15
C ILE A 182 -11.27 -4.13 19.72
N CYS A 183 -12.31 -3.88 18.92
CA CYS A 183 -12.15 -3.36 17.57
C CYS A 183 -11.42 -2.00 17.59
N CYS A 184 -11.73 -1.09 18.50
CA CYS A 184 -11.07 0.19 18.64
C CYS A 184 -9.60 0.05 19.03
N CYS A 185 -9.29 -0.79 20.03
CA CYS A 185 -7.89 -1.05 20.45
C CYS A 185 -7.07 -1.66 19.31
N VAL A 186 -7.61 -2.69 18.66
CA VAL A 186 -6.97 -3.31 17.49
C VAL A 186 -6.75 -2.30 16.37
N ALA A 187 -7.77 -1.51 16.05
CA ALA A 187 -7.70 -0.48 15.00
C ALA A 187 -6.68 0.61 15.30
N MET A 188 -6.58 1.05 16.55
CA MET A 188 -5.59 2.05 17.00
C MET A 188 -4.16 1.51 16.84
N ILE A 189 -3.87 0.33 17.40
CA ILE A 189 -2.53 -0.26 17.41
C ILE A 189 -2.09 -0.64 15.99
N VAL A 190 -2.95 -1.35 15.27
CA VAL A 190 -2.64 -1.78 13.90
C VAL A 190 -2.65 -0.58 12.94
N GLY A 191 -3.48 0.43 13.21
CA GLY A 191 -3.47 1.70 12.47
C GLY A 191 -2.16 2.47 12.64
N ALA A 192 -1.61 2.53 13.86
CA ALA A 192 -0.29 3.13 14.09
C ALA A 192 0.82 2.36 13.34
N TYR A 193 0.77 1.04 13.37
CA TYR A 193 1.66 0.20 12.55
C TYR A 193 1.49 0.48 11.06
N ASP A 194 0.25 0.62 10.57
CA ASP A 194 -0.02 0.88 9.15
C ASP A 194 0.45 2.26 8.71
N GLY A 195 0.31 3.28 9.55
CA GLY A 195 0.85 4.62 9.30
C GLY A 195 2.37 4.64 9.27
N PHE A 196 3.02 3.89 10.17
CA PHE A 196 4.47 3.79 10.23
C PHE A 196 5.06 2.95 9.09
N TYR A 197 4.42 1.81 8.76
CA TYR A 197 5.01 0.84 7.85
C TYR A 197 4.00 0.26 6.82
N GLY A 198 2.96 -0.42 7.28
CA GLY A 198 1.79 -0.85 6.50
C GLY A 198 1.74 -2.27 5.96
N PRO A 199 2.81 -2.92 5.49
CA PRO A 199 2.70 -4.25 4.91
C PRO A 199 2.14 -5.31 5.85
N GLY A 200 1.11 -6.05 5.39
CA GLY A 200 0.44 -7.08 6.20
C GLY A 200 -0.67 -6.59 7.12
N THR A 201 -0.90 -5.27 7.21
CA THR A 201 -1.93 -4.65 8.06
C THR A 201 -3.29 -5.30 7.90
N GLY A 202 -3.75 -5.49 6.68
CA GLY A 202 -5.05 -6.10 6.42
C GLY A 202 -5.16 -7.53 6.96
N THR A 203 -4.08 -8.32 6.88
CA THR A 203 -4.07 -9.66 7.45
C THR A 203 -4.08 -9.61 8.98
N PHE A 204 -3.29 -8.72 9.61
CA PHE A 204 -3.33 -8.53 11.06
C PHE A 204 -4.71 -8.11 11.54
N LEU A 205 -5.34 -7.15 10.85
CA LEU A 205 -6.71 -6.73 11.18
C LEU A 205 -7.69 -7.89 11.07
N MET A 206 -7.70 -8.62 9.94
CA MET A 206 -8.60 -9.76 9.77
C MET A 206 -8.43 -10.80 10.88
N LEU A 207 -7.19 -11.12 11.26
CA LEU A 207 -6.88 -12.08 12.29
C LEU A 207 -7.32 -11.63 13.69
N LEU A 208 -7.02 -10.39 14.03
CA LEU A 208 -7.34 -9.84 15.35
C LEU A 208 -8.85 -9.56 15.49
N LEU A 209 -9.50 -9.07 14.43
CA LEU A 209 -10.95 -8.85 14.44
C LEU A 209 -11.74 -10.17 14.49
N SER A 210 -11.30 -11.19 13.77
CA SER A 210 -11.97 -12.50 13.84
C SER A 210 -11.60 -13.30 15.11
N GLY A 211 -10.34 -13.21 15.55
CA GLY A 211 -9.87 -13.94 16.73
C GLY A 211 -10.23 -13.27 18.06
N ALA A 212 -9.77 -12.03 18.26
CA ALA A 212 -9.95 -11.33 19.53
C ALA A 212 -11.34 -10.68 19.65
N ALA A 213 -11.84 -10.01 18.60
CA ALA A 213 -13.17 -9.43 18.62
C ALA A 213 -14.29 -10.42 18.26
N GLN A 214 -13.94 -11.68 17.93
CA GLN A 214 -14.85 -12.78 17.61
C GLN A 214 -15.85 -12.45 16.49
N LEU A 215 -15.43 -11.62 15.52
CA LEU A 215 -16.27 -11.30 14.38
C LEU A 215 -16.29 -12.42 13.36
N ARG A 216 -17.40 -12.57 12.66
CA ARG A 216 -17.48 -13.46 11.49
C ARG A 216 -16.50 -12.99 10.42
N LEU A 217 -16.05 -13.92 9.58
CA LEU A 217 -15.01 -13.63 8.57
C LEU A 217 -15.43 -12.52 7.60
N ASP A 218 -16.69 -12.53 7.14
CA ASP A 218 -17.26 -11.51 6.28
C ASP A 218 -17.24 -10.11 6.92
N ALA A 219 -17.71 -10.01 8.18
CA ALA A 219 -17.68 -8.77 8.95
C ALA A 219 -16.24 -8.31 9.25
N SER A 220 -15.33 -9.23 9.58
CA SER A 220 -13.91 -8.93 9.78
C SER A 220 -13.29 -8.37 8.49
N ALA A 221 -13.57 -8.99 7.33
CA ALA A 221 -13.07 -8.51 6.04
C ALA A 221 -13.60 -7.12 5.70
N GLY A 222 -14.90 -6.87 5.86
CA GLY A 222 -15.52 -5.58 5.61
C GLY A 222 -14.98 -4.48 6.51
N ILE A 223 -14.89 -4.72 7.83
CA ILE A 223 -14.35 -3.76 8.79
C ILE A 223 -12.85 -3.52 8.55
N THR A 224 -12.07 -4.56 8.22
CA THR A 224 -10.67 -4.44 7.85
C THR A 224 -10.50 -3.48 6.67
N LYS A 225 -11.32 -3.58 5.62
CA LYS A 225 -11.20 -2.67 4.46
C LYS A 225 -11.56 -1.24 4.81
N ALA A 226 -12.56 -1.02 5.64
CA ALA A 226 -12.92 0.30 6.12
C ALA A 226 -11.81 0.94 6.98
N ILE A 227 -11.18 0.14 7.85
CA ILE A 227 -10.01 0.56 8.63
C ILE A 227 -8.84 0.87 7.71
N ASN A 228 -8.48 -0.02 6.77
CA ASN A 228 -7.37 0.19 5.83
C ASN A 228 -7.55 1.44 4.97
N LEU A 229 -8.77 1.74 4.54
CA LEU A 229 -9.05 2.98 3.81
C LEU A 229 -8.77 4.20 4.70
N SER A 230 -9.24 4.17 5.94
CA SER A 230 -9.04 5.25 6.89
C SER A 230 -7.54 5.48 7.20
N THR A 231 -6.78 4.41 7.44
CA THR A 231 -5.34 4.50 7.72
C THR A 231 -4.56 5.00 6.52
N ASN A 232 -4.90 4.54 5.31
CA ASN A 232 -4.26 5.02 4.08
C ASN A 232 -4.54 6.50 3.84
N ILE A 233 -5.78 6.98 4.09
CA ILE A 233 -6.13 8.41 3.96
C ILE A 233 -5.39 9.25 5.00
N ALA A 234 -5.33 8.80 6.26
CA ALA A 234 -4.63 9.50 7.33
C ALA A 234 -3.12 9.65 7.02
N ALA A 235 -2.46 8.54 6.67
CA ALA A 235 -1.04 8.54 6.34
C ALA A 235 -0.77 9.35 5.05
N LEU A 236 -1.60 9.21 4.02
CA LEU A 236 -1.49 9.98 2.79
C LEU A 236 -1.55 11.49 3.08
N GLY A 237 -2.47 11.92 3.93
CA GLY A 237 -2.56 13.33 4.34
C GLY A 237 -1.25 13.84 4.96
N VAL A 238 -0.65 13.07 5.86
CA VAL A 238 0.65 13.42 6.46
C VAL A 238 1.75 13.48 5.41
N PHE A 239 1.88 12.47 4.55
CA PHE A 239 2.93 12.42 3.54
C PHE A 239 2.76 13.47 2.44
N LEU A 240 1.53 13.82 2.06
CA LEU A 240 1.28 14.94 1.13
C LEU A 240 1.71 16.28 1.72
N PHE A 241 1.43 16.49 3.01
CA PHE A 241 1.83 17.71 3.69
C PHE A 241 3.36 17.87 3.76
N HIS A 242 4.10 16.76 3.85
CA HIS A 242 5.56 16.76 3.88
C HIS A 242 6.22 16.65 2.49
N GLY A 243 5.43 16.55 1.41
CA GLY A 243 5.98 16.49 0.04
C GLY A 243 6.64 15.16 -0.35
N GLU A 244 6.40 14.08 0.41
CA GLU A 244 7.02 12.77 0.20
C GLU A 244 6.36 11.94 -0.93
N VAL A 245 5.18 12.36 -1.41
CA VAL A 245 4.39 11.59 -2.38
C VAL A 245 4.78 11.93 -3.81
N LEU A 246 5.23 10.95 -4.58
CA LEU A 246 5.38 11.07 -6.04
C LEU A 246 4.00 10.94 -6.70
N ILE A 247 3.28 12.08 -6.78
CA ILE A 247 1.88 12.13 -7.22
C ILE A 247 1.67 11.47 -8.59
N PRO A 248 2.47 11.74 -9.66
CA PRO A 248 2.25 11.13 -10.96
C PRO A 248 2.34 9.60 -10.92
N LEU A 249 3.37 9.08 -10.26
CA LEU A 249 3.56 7.64 -10.10
C LEU A 249 2.45 7.01 -9.24
N GLY A 250 2.09 7.68 -8.15
CA GLY A 250 1.04 7.24 -7.24
C GLY A 250 -0.33 7.17 -7.90
N LEU A 251 -0.68 8.15 -8.75
CA LEU A 251 -1.92 8.15 -9.51
C LEU A 251 -1.93 7.04 -10.57
N LEU A 252 -0.84 6.88 -11.33
CA LEU A 252 -0.73 5.81 -12.31
C LEU A 252 -0.85 4.44 -11.66
N ALA A 253 -0.05 4.17 -10.62
CA ALA A 253 -0.12 2.94 -9.85
C ALA A 253 -1.49 2.74 -9.18
N GLY A 254 -2.15 3.85 -8.77
CA GLY A 254 -3.49 3.86 -8.21
C GLY A 254 -4.54 3.31 -9.16
N VAL A 255 -4.46 3.60 -10.48
CA VAL A 255 -5.35 3.00 -11.48
C VAL A 255 -5.22 1.48 -11.50
N PHE A 256 -3.99 0.96 -11.46
CA PHE A 256 -3.74 -0.48 -11.39
C PHE A 256 -4.16 -1.08 -10.05
N SER A 257 -4.00 -0.35 -8.94
CA SER A 257 -4.51 -0.74 -7.63
C SER A 257 -6.04 -0.85 -7.63
N ILE A 258 -6.74 0.12 -8.24
CA ILE A 258 -8.20 0.07 -8.44
C ILE A 258 -8.59 -1.20 -9.18
N ALA A 259 -7.96 -1.47 -10.32
CA ALA A 259 -8.25 -2.65 -11.14
C ALA A 259 -8.02 -3.95 -10.36
N GLY A 260 -6.89 -4.07 -9.65
CA GLY A 260 -6.59 -5.22 -8.82
C GLY A 260 -7.59 -5.42 -7.69
N ASN A 261 -7.91 -4.36 -6.94
CA ASN A 261 -8.90 -4.40 -5.86
C ASN A 261 -10.31 -4.71 -6.37
N TYR A 262 -10.69 -4.18 -7.54
CA TYR A 262 -11.97 -4.49 -8.17
C TYR A 262 -12.09 -5.97 -8.46
N VAL A 263 -11.13 -6.55 -9.17
CA VAL A 263 -11.15 -7.98 -9.52
C VAL A 263 -11.10 -8.86 -8.28
N GLY A 264 -10.25 -8.54 -7.31
CA GLY A 264 -10.08 -9.35 -6.11
C GLY A 264 -11.28 -9.29 -5.16
N SER A 265 -11.88 -8.11 -4.96
CA SER A 265 -13.04 -7.97 -4.07
C SER A 265 -14.28 -8.72 -4.60
N HIS A 266 -14.44 -8.82 -5.92
CA HIS A 266 -15.51 -9.63 -6.54
C HIS A 266 -15.25 -11.15 -6.45
N LYS A 267 -13.99 -11.54 -6.31
CA LYS A 267 -13.59 -12.95 -6.15
C LYS A 267 -13.29 -13.32 -4.70
N PHE A 268 -13.74 -12.50 -3.75
CA PHE A 268 -13.53 -12.79 -2.33
C PHE A 268 -14.13 -14.15 -1.97
N THR A 269 -13.24 -15.11 -1.76
CA THR A 269 -13.56 -16.48 -1.31
C THR A 269 -12.57 -16.88 -0.23
N SER A 270 -12.92 -17.88 0.57
CA SER A 270 -12.05 -18.45 1.60
C SER A 270 -10.72 -19.01 1.07
N GLN A 271 -10.55 -19.16 -0.25
CA GLN A 271 -9.36 -19.74 -0.90
C GLN A 271 -8.31 -18.70 -1.33
N GLY A 272 -8.56 -17.41 -1.15
CA GLY A 272 -7.67 -16.32 -1.65
C GLY A 272 -6.22 -16.38 -1.16
N GLY A 273 -5.98 -16.97 0.01
CA GLY A 273 -4.63 -17.11 0.56
C GLY A 273 -3.69 -18.03 -0.24
N SER A 274 -4.21 -18.95 -1.05
CA SER A 274 -3.39 -19.89 -1.83
C SER A 274 -2.67 -19.21 -3.00
N VAL A 275 -3.28 -18.20 -3.62
CA VAL A 275 -2.70 -17.43 -4.74
C VAL A 275 -1.74 -16.36 -4.22
N ALA A 276 -2.03 -15.74 -3.09
CA ALA A 276 -1.22 -14.67 -2.53
C ALA A 276 0.18 -15.14 -2.10
N LYS A 277 0.28 -16.32 -1.47
CA LYS A 277 1.51 -16.84 -0.87
C LYS A 277 2.71 -16.93 -1.83
N PRO A 278 2.65 -17.63 -2.99
CA PRO A 278 3.80 -17.78 -3.87
C PRO A 278 4.28 -16.45 -4.44
N ILE A 279 3.36 -15.56 -4.81
CA ILE A 279 3.69 -14.24 -5.35
C ILE A 279 4.42 -13.40 -4.31
N THR A 280 3.91 -13.36 -3.08
CA THR A 280 4.54 -12.65 -1.97
C THR A 280 5.98 -13.15 -1.73
N ILE A 281 6.22 -14.46 -1.76
CA ILE A 281 7.55 -15.04 -1.57
C ILE A 281 8.51 -14.55 -2.65
N VAL A 282 8.14 -14.65 -3.92
CA VAL A 282 9.01 -14.24 -5.05
C VAL A 282 9.38 -12.76 -4.93
N VAL A 283 8.38 -11.89 -4.70
CA VAL A 283 8.63 -10.44 -4.58
C VAL A 283 9.53 -10.12 -3.39
N LEU A 284 9.33 -10.79 -2.25
CA LEU A 284 10.17 -10.59 -1.07
C LEU A 284 11.61 -11.07 -1.27
N VAL A 285 11.82 -12.20 -1.96
CA VAL A 285 13.18 -12.68 -2.26
C VAL A 285 13.92 -11.68 -3.13
N VAL A 286 13.28 -11.18 -4.20
CA VAL A 286 13.89 -10.15 -5.08
C VAL A 286 14.18 -8.87 -4.29
N PHE A 287 13.25 -8.44 -3.44
CA PHE A 287 13.45 -7.27 -2.58
C PHE A 287 14.63 -7.45 -1.62
N LEU A 288 14.70 -8.59 -0.92
CA LEU A 288 15.78 -8.86 0.04
C LEU A 288 17.15 -8.86 -0.65
N ILE A 289 17.26 -9.49 -1.82
CA ILE A 289 18.51 -9.47 -2.61
C ILE A 289 18.90 -8.04 -2.93
N LYS A 290 17.96 -7.20 -3.39
CA LYS A 290 18.23 -5.80 -3.70
C LYS A 290 18.67 -5.01 -2.47
N VAL A 291 17.96 -5.10 -1.35
CA VAL A 291 18.30 -4.35 -0.13
C VAL A 291 19.68 -4.76 0.41
N ILE A 292 20.00 -6.06 0.40
CA ILE A 292 21.32 -6.53 0.82
C ILE A 292 22.40 -5.97 -0.12
N TYR A 293 22.16 -5.99 -1.44
CA TYR A 293 23.07 -5.40 -2.41
C TYR A 293 23.28 -3.90 -2.15
N ASP A 294 22.21 -3.12 -1.97
CA ASP A 294 22.28 -1.67 -1.70
C ASP A 294 23.07 -1.39 -0.40
N LEU A 295 22.85 -2.17 0.66
CA LEU A 295 23.55 -2.02 1.94
C LEU A 295 25.05 -2.36 1.83
N LEU A 296 25.41 -3.37 1.03
CA LEU A 296 26.83 -3.77 0.83
C LEU A 296 27.58 -2.79 -0.06
N MET A 297 26.91 -2.18 -1.03
CA MET A 297 27.53 -1.25 -1.99
C MET A 297 27.52 0.20 -1.50
N GLY A 298 26.87 0.49 -0.35
CA GLY A 298 26.76 1.83 0.20
C GLY A 298 25.87 2.78 -0.61
N ALA A 299 24.90 2.20 -1.33
CA ALA A 299 24.00 2.92 -2.22
C ALA A 299 22.70 3.38 -1.51
#